data_5c16f825ee575bbb8b10e7d7c69fb9ea
#
_entry.id   5c16f825ee575bbb8b10e7d7c69fb9ea
#
_cell.length_a   1.000
_cell.length_b   1.000
_cell.length_c   1.000
_cell.angle_alpha   90.00
_cell.angle_beta   90.00
_cell.angle_gamma   90.00
#
_symmetry.space_group_name_H-M   'P 1'
#
loop_
_entity.id
_entity.type
_entity.pdbx_description
1 polymer ?
#
loop_
_entity_poly.entity_id
_entity_poly.type
_entity_poly.pdbx_seq_one_letter_code
_entity_poly.pdbx_strand_id
1 'polypeptide(L)'
;MVACQYWDGTCKTIANPKQSKTVGQFYYSLVPGSNFTGKMVHRSISSPLAAILINKYSPRKAQAAYLALWLGSGKNSIPIVSDPVNAFNDAWAKEHMAAEPVLKAYTPEGIKAVETNFQVVAPPIYLTGYLEFQDALGKNLSEAYVGQLPAKDVLKKTENEWNAIIGRIGRSKLKKDLESYKSVMPTRSVPA
;
A
#
# COMPACT_ATOMS: atom_id res chain seq x y z
N MET A 1 20.05 3.16 -5.66
CA MET A 1 18.81 2.63 -6.27
C MET A 1 17.68 2.97 -5.33
N VAL A 2 16.77 3.84 -5.71
CA VAL A 2 15.59 4.16 -4.91
C VAL A 2 14.44 3.29 -5.44
N ALA A 3 13.99 2.33 -4.65
CA ALA A 3 12.79 1.57 -4.97
C ALA A 3 11.59 2.44 -4.60
N CYS A 4 10.89 2.96 -5.58
CA CYS A 4 9.61 3.62 -5.36
C CYS A 4 8.54 2.55 -5.19
N GLN A 5 7.97 2.46 -4.02
CA GLN A 5 6.72 1.75 -3.83
C GLN A 5 5.59 2.62 -4.38
N TYR A 6 4.67 1.99 -5.09
CA TYR A 6 3.74 2.62 -6.01
C TYR A 6 2.69 3.57 -5.41
N TRP A 7 2.61 3.77 -4.11
CA TRP A 7 1.42 4.38 -3.52
C TRP A 7 1.63 5.69 -2.79
N ASP A 8 2.69 6.37 -3.08
CA ASP A 8 2.76 7.75 -2.66
C ASP A 8 3.11 8.64 -3.86
N GLY A 9 2.56 9.82 -3.89
CA GLY A 9 2.87 10.81 -4.91
C GLY A 9 4.36 11.16 -5.04
N THR A 10 5.20 10.62 -4.13
CA THR A 10 6.66 10.77 -4.12
C THR A 10 7.28 10.28 -5.42
N CYS A 11 6.78 9.17 -5.98
CA CYS A 11 7.30 8.65 -7.25
C CYS A 11 7.09 9.65 -8.40
N LYS A 12 5.94 10.30 -8.45
CA LYS A 12 5.65 11.35 -9.44
C LYS A 12 6.51 12.60 -9.22
N THR A 13 6.69 12.98 -7.96
CA THR A 13 7.54 14.11 -7.58
C THR A 13 9.00 13.85 -7.96
N ILE A 14 9.52 12.65 -7.69
CA ILE A 14 10.87 12.23 -8.05
C ILE A 14 11.05 12.21 -9.59
N ALA A 15 10.02 11.84 -10.33
CA ALA A 15 10.04 11.83 -11.80
C ALA A 15 9.87 13.24 -12.43
N ASN A 16 9.48 14.24 -11.65
CA ASN A 16 9.25 15.59 -12.13
C ASN A 16 10.57 16.37 -12.27
N PRO A 17 11.00 16.75 -13.49
CA PRO A 17 12.28 17.46 -13.70
C PRO A 17 12.32 18.87 -13.08
N LYS A 18 11.17 19.44 -12.72
CA LYS A 18 11.10 20.73 -12.02
C LYS A 18 11.34 20.63 -10.51
N GLN A 19 11.19 19.44 -9.95
CA GLN A 19 11.26 19.22 -8.49
C GLN A 19 12.38 18.27 -8.09
N SER A 20 12.85 17.44 -9.00
CA SER A 20 13.84 16.41 -8.71
C SER A 20 15.08 16.52 -9.59
N LYS A 21 16.25 16.38 -8.97
CA LYS A 21 17.53 16.26 -9.66
C LYS A 21 17.87 14.83 -10.07
N THR A 22 17.02 13.85 -9.70
CA THR A 22 17.27 12.42 -9.92
C THR A 22 16.43 11.83 -11.05
N VAL A 23 15.81 12.69 -11.86
CA VAL A 23 15.02 12.26 -13.03
C VAL A 23 15.86 11.38 -13.95
N GLY A 24 15.34 10.21 -14.30
CA GLY A 24 16.03 9.23 -15.15
C GLY A 24 17.13 8.41 -14.43
N GLN A 25 17.34 8.62 -13.13
CA GLN A 25 18.38 7.91 -12.36
C GLN A 25 17.81 6.80 -11.46
N PHE A 26 16.54 6.43 -11.59
CA PHE A 26 15.90 5.38 -10.81
C PHE A 26 15.11 4.43 -11.69
N TYR A 27 14.91 3.23 -11.18
CA TYR A 27 14.17 2.16 -11.86
C TYR A 27 12.98 1.74 -11.00
N TYR A 28 11.92 1.32 -11.68
CA TYR A 28 10.76 0.71 -11.07
C TYR A 28 10.93 -0.80 -11.06
N SER A 29 10.52 -1.45 -9.99
CA SER A 29 10.58 -2.91 -9.88
C SER A 29 9.43 -3.47 -9.06
N LEU A 30 9.29 -4.78 -9.10
CA LEU A 30 8.45 -5.49 -8.14
C LEU A 30 8.96 -5.27 -6.72
N VAL A 31 8.05 -5.31 -5.75
CA VAL A 31 8.44 -5.41 -4.34
C VAL A 31 9.36 -6.62 -4.14
N PRO A 32 10.37 -6.52 -3.27
CA PRO A 32 11.22 -7.65 -2.97
C PRO A 32 10.42 -8.89 -2.57
N GLY A 33 10.82 -10.03 -3.11
CA GLY A 33 10.21 -11.32 -2.81
C GLY A 33 10.89 -12.05 -1.66
N SER A 34 10.27 -13.13 -1.22
CA SER A 34 10.78 -14.02 -0.20
C SER A 34 10.74 -15.47 -0.69
N ASN A 35 11.73 -16.24 -0.31
CA ASN A 35 11.87 -17.67 -0.69
C ASN A 35 11.61 -18.63 0.48
N PHE A 36 10.77 -18.25 1.45
CA PHE A 36 10.48 -19.10 2.61
C PHE A 36 9.83 -20.46 2.27
N THR A 37 9.18 -20.55 1.11
CA THR A 37 8.48 -21.78 0.68
C THR A 37 9.23 -22.57 -0.39
N GLY A 38 10.50 -22.27 -0.64
CA GLY A 38 11.27 -22.85 -1.74
C GLY A 38 10.94 -22.26 -3.12
N LYS A 39 10.00 -21.33 -3.20
CA LYS A 39 9.67 -20.56 -4.41
C LYS A 39 9.71 -19.08 -4.09
N MET A 40 10.24 -18.28 -5.00
CA MET A 40 10.20 -16.82 -4.87
C MET A 40 8.74 -16.35 -4.91
N VAL A 41 8.32 -15.66 -3.87
CA VAL A 41 6.98 -15.11 -3.74
C VAL A 41 7.09 -13.62 -3.50
N HIS A 42 6.54 -12.84 -4.42
CA HIS A 42 6.40 -11.40 -4.27
C HIS A 42 5.01 -11.09 -3.71
N ARG A 43 4.94 -10.21 -2.72
CA ARG A 43 3.68 -9.71 -2.16
C ARG A 43 3.77 -8.21 -1.95
N SER A 44 2.94 -7.48 -2.64
CA SER A 44 2.67 -6.08 -2.35
C SER A 44 1.59 -6.02 -1.27
N ILE A 45 1.72 -5.11 -0.33
CA ILE A 45 0.68 -4.85 0.67
C ILE A 45 -0.15 -3.69 0.15
N SER A 46 -1.47 -3.89 0.07
CA SER A 46 -2.40 -2.82 -0.25
C SER A 46 -2.34 -1.75 0.85
N SER A 47 -2.30 -0.50 0.46
CA SER A 47 -2.62 0.60 1.37
C SER A 47 -4.04 0.42 1.93
N PRO A 48 -4.33 0.93 3.13
CA PRO A 48 -5.70 0.99 3.62
C PRO A 48 -6.60 1.61 2.55
N LEU A 49 -7.70 0.93 2.26
CA LEU A 49 -8.65 1.35 1.24
C LEU A 49 -9.14 2.75 1.53
N ALA A 50 -8.91 3.67 0.62
CA ALA A 50 -9.61 4.95 0.64
C ALA A 50 -11.05 4.71 0.17
N ALA A 51 -12.01 5.10 0.99
CA ALA A 51 -13.42 4.97 0.67
C ALA A 51 -14.11 6.33 0.80
N ILE A 52 -15.01 6.63 -0.13
CA ILE A 52 -15.90 7.79 -0.01
C ILE A 52 -17.14 7.34 0.74
N LEU A 53 -17.37 7.93 1.90
CA LEU A 53 -18.51 7.63 2.75
C LEU A 53 -19.57 8.73 2.62
N ILE A 54 -20.82 8.33 2.47
CA ILE A 54 -21.96 9.26 2.44
C ILE A 54 -22.62 9.22 3.80
N ASN A 55 -22.67 10.38 4.47
CA ASN A 55 -23.33 10.50 5.76
C ASN A 55 -24.82 10.12 5.64
N LYS A 56 -25.27 9.16 6.45
CA LYS A 56 -26.67 8.69 6.45
C LYS A 56 -27.71 9.78 6.75
N TYR A 57 -27.31 10.85 7.41
CA TYR A 57 -28.17 11.99 7.75
C TYR A 57 -28.10 13.13 6.73
N SER A 58 -27.27 13.00 5.68
CA SER A 58 -27.20 14.04 4.65
C SER A 58 -28.56 14.24 3.97
N PRO A 59 -29.05 15.48 3.84
CA PRO A 59 -30.25 15.77 3.06
C PRO A 59 -30.02 15.67 1.55
N ARG A 60 -28.73 15.55 1.12
CA ARG A 60 -28.33 15.54 -0.30
C ARG A 60 -27.61 14.22 -0.68
N LYS A 61 -28.15 13.08 -0.25
CA LYS A 61 -27.52 11.76 -0.48
C LYS A 61 -27.34 11.44 -1.96
N ALA A 62 -28.32 11.76 -2.78
CA ALA A 62 -28.25 11.49 -4.22
C ALA A 62 -27.12 12.29 -4.89
N GLN A 63 -26.99 13.57 -4.58
CA GLN A 63 -25.89 14.41 -5.10
C GLN A 63 -24.54 13.94 -4.58
N ALA A 64 -24.45 13.57 -3.31
CA ALA A 64 -23.23 13.02 -2.73
C ALA A 64 -22.85 11.69 -3.38
N ALA A 65 -23.81 10.81 -3.66
CA ALA A 65 -23.58 9.56 -4.37
C ALA A 65 -23.11 9.81 -5.82
N TYR A 66 -23.73 10.74 -6.51
CA TYR A 66 -23.31 11.13 -7.85
C TYR A 66 -21.86 11.65 -7.86
N LEU A 67 -21.51 12.55 -6.93
CA LEU A 67 -20.15 13.06 -6.79
C LEU A 67 -19.14 11.94 -6.47
N ALA A 68 -19.51 11.02 -5.56
CA ALA A 68 -18.66 9.87 -5.22
C ALA A 68 -18.39 8.97 -6.44
N LEU A 69 -19.44 8.67 -7.22
CA LEU A 69 -19.32 7.90 -8.46
C LEU A 69 -18.48 8.64 -9.52
N TRP A 70 -18.67 9.94 -9.63
CA TRP A 70 -17.93 10.76 -10.57
C TRP A 70 -16.42 10.79 -10.22
N LEU A 71 -16.09 11.03 -8.94
CA LEU A 71 -14.71 11.01 -8.45
C LEU A 71 -14.09 9.62 -8.53
N GLY A 72 -14.85 8.55 -8.27
CA GLY A 72 -14.41 7.16 -8.35
C GLY A 72 -14.30 6.61 -9.77
N SER A 73 -14.81 7.32 -10.77
CA SER A 73 -14.69 6.93 -12.17
C SER A 73 -13.24 7.01 -12.65
N GLY A 74 -12.71 5.92 -13.18
CA GLY A 74 -11.35 5.87 -13.72
C GLY A 74 -11.11 6.96 -14.78
N LYS A 75 -12.08 7.22 -15.64
CA LYS A 75 -11.97 8.25 -16.67
C LYS A 75 -11.93 9.68 -16.10
N ASN A 76 -12.80 9.99 -15.16
CA ASN A 76 -12.91 11.34 -14.60
C ASN A 76 -11.74 11.66 -13.64
N SER A 77 -11.14 10.65 -13.06
CA SER A 77 -10.02 10.80 -12.13
C SER A 77 -8.64 10.87 -12.82
N ILE A 78 -8.56 10.69 -14.16
CA ILE A 78 -7.29 10.83 -14.90
C ILE A 78 -6.55 12.14 -14.57
N PRO A 79 -7.19 13.32 -14.58
CA PRO A 79 -6.49 14.56 -14.22
C PRO A 79 -5.92 14.55 -12.80
N ILE A 80 -6.64 13.90 -11.87
CA ILE A 80 -6.23 13.81 -10.47
C ILE A 80 -4.96 12.96 -10.34
N VAL A 81 -4.94 11.76 -10.93
CA VAL A 81 -3.82 10.82 -10.80
C VAL A 81 -2.63 11.17 -11.69
N SER A 82 -2.81 12.00 -12.71
CA SER A 82 -1.73 12.44 -13.60
C SER A 82 -1.04 13.73 -13.15
N ASP A 83 -1.58 14.45 -12.17
CA ASP A 83 -0.94 15.66 -11.65
C ASP A 83 0.28 15.31 -10.79
N PRO A 84 1.51 15.66 -11.22
CA PRO A 84 2.71 15.31 -10.48
C PRO A 84 2.92 16.15 -9.21
N VAL A 85 2.16 17.21 -9.03
CA VAL A 85 2.36 18.19 -7.94
C VAL A 85 1.32 18.03 -6.84
N ASN A 86 0.03 17.90 -7.24
CA ASN A 86 -1.09 17.94 -6.30
C ASN A 86 -1.79 16.59 -6.15
N ALA A 87 -1.34 15.55 -6.86
CA ALA A 87 -2.01 14.27 -6.81
C ALA A 87 -1.72 13.54 -5.49
N PHE A 88 -2.76 13.38 -4.71
CA PHE A 88 -2.77 12.55 -3.50
C PHE A 88 -2.98 11.06 -3.79
N ASN A 89 -3.41 10.73 -5.02
CA ASN A 89 -3.83 9.39 -5.37
C ASN A 89 -2.98 8.83 -6.50
N ASP A 90 -2.57 7.60 -6.34
CA ASP A 90 -1.94 6.82 -7.40
C ASP A 90 -2.97 6.26 -8.38
N ALA A 91 -2.49 5.76 -9.51
CA ALA A 91 -3.33 5.12 -10.50
C ALA A 91 -3.96 3.84 -9.92
N TRP A 92 -5.30 3.78 -9.83
CA TRP A 92 -6.04 2.64 -9.23
C TRP A 92 -7.00 1.95 -10.21
N ALA A 93 -7.29 2.57 -11.36
CA ALA A 93 -8.25 2.06 -12.34
C ALA A 93 -7.53 1.62 -13.62
N LYS A 94 -8.13 0.67 -14.35
CA LYS A 94 -7.57 0.19 -15.62
C LYS A 94 -7.46 1.31 -16.66
N GLU A 95 -8.40 2.24 -16.65
CA GLU A 95 -8.40 3.41 -17.53
C GLU A 95 -7.19 4.32 -17.28
N HIS A 96 -6.70 4.37 -16.05
CA HIS A 96 -5.49 5.13 -15.72
C HIS A 96 -4.25 4.53 -16.38
N MET A 97 -4.15 3.20 -16.42
CA MET A 97 -2.97 2.49 -16.93
C MET A 97 -2.72 2.73 -18.42
N ALA A 98 -3.79 3.05 -19.18
CA ALA A 98 -3.72 3.32 -20.61
C ALA A 98 -3.77 4.82 -20.95
N ALA A 99 -3.98 5.70 -19.99
CA ALA A 99 -4.16 7.13 -20.23
C ALA A 99 -2.81 7.83 -20.46
N GLU A 100 -2.67 8.51 -21.60
CA GLU A 100 -1.44 9.23 -21.96
C GLU A 100 -0.94 10.18 -20.87
N PRO A 101 -1.77 11.02 -20.21
CA PRO A 101 -1.30 11.88 -19.12
C PRO A 101 -0.71 11.12 -17.96
N VAL A 102 -1.26 9.93 -17.63
CA VAL A 102 -0.77 9.07 -16.55
C VAL A 102 0.55 8.41 -16.96
N LEU A 103 0.63 7.86 -18.17
CA LEU A 103 1.86 7.28 -18.72
C LEU A 103 2.99 8.31 -18.73
N LYS A 104 2.69 9.57 -19.05
CA LYS A 104 3.66 10.67 -19.01
C LYS A 104 4.11 11.01 -17.58
N ALA A 105 3.21 10.95 -16.61
CA ALA A 105 3.52 11.27 -15.21
C ALA A 105 4.31 10.14 -14.50
N TYR A 106 3.98 8.89 -14.80
CA TYR A 106 4.57 7.70 -14.15
C TYR A 106 5.71 7.04 -14.93
N THR A 107 5.86 7.31 -16.19
CA THR A 107 6.61 6.54 -17.19
C THR A 107 5.98 5.18 -17.53
N PRO A 108 6.23 4.62 -18.73
CA PRO A 108 5.71 3.30 -19.09
C PRO A 108 6.19 2.18 -18.17
N GLU A 109 7.46 2.21 -17.74
CA GLU A 109 8.04 1.24 -16.82
C GLU A 109 7.39 1.33 -15.44
N GLY A 110 7.11 2.56 -14.96
CA GLY A 110 6.42 2.79 -13.69
C GLY A 110 5.02 2.20 -13.70
N ILE A 111 4.24 2.44 -14.75
CA ILE A 111 2.90 1.86 -14.91
C ILE A 111 2.94 0.34 -14.98
N LYS A 112 3.88 -0.24 -15.73
CA LYS A 112 4.05 -1.69 -15.79
C LYS A 112 4.38 -2.29 -14.42
N ALA A 113 5.21 -1.62 -13.62
CA ALA A 113 5.51 -2.04 -12.25
C ALA A 113 4.26 -1.97 -11.36
N VAL A 114 3.44 -0.91 -11.48
CA VAL A 114 2.16 -0.77 -10.78
C VAL A 114 1.21 -1.92 -11.14
N GLU A 115 0.98 -2.17 -12.42
CA GLU A 115 0.12 -3.26 -12.90
C GLU A 115 0.57 -4.63 -12.38
N THR A 116 1.88 -4.88 -12.40
CA THR A 116 2.43 -6.14 -11.95
C THR A 116 2.30 -6.30 -10.42
N ASN A 117 2.54 -5.21 -9.67
CA ASN A 117 2.34 -5.22 -8.22
C ASN A 117 0.87 -5.43 -7.83
N PHE A 118 -0.10 -4.91 -8.60
CA PHE A 118 -1.52 -5.18 -8.38
C PHE A 118 -1.91 -6.66 -8.53
N GLN A 119 -1.18 -7.43 -9.31
CA GLN A 119 -1.45 -8.87 -9.45
C GLN A 119 -1.05 -9.67 -8.21
N VAL A 120 -0.14 -9.13 -7.39
CA VAL A 120 0.39 -9.79 -6.18
C VAL A 120 0.00 -9.05 -4.90
N VAL A 121 -0.86 -8.03 -5.01
CA VAL A 121 -1.31 -7.26 -3.85
C VAL A 121 -2.09 -8.15 -2.89
N ALA A 122 -1.79 -8.02 -1.60
CA ALA A 122 -2.51 -8.66 -0.53
C ALA A 122 -3.07 -7.60 0.42
N PRO A 123 -4.26 -7.79 1.01
CA PRO A 123 -4.73 -6.91 2.06
C PRO A 123 -3.75 -6.98 3.25
N PRO A 124 -3.64 -5.90 4.07
CA PRO A 124 -2.93 -5.97 5.33
C PRO A 124 -3.52 -7.09 6.22
N ILE A 125 -2.69 -7.67 7.08
CA ILE A 125 -3.11 -8.76 7.97
C ILE A 125 -3.99 -8.19 9.09
N TYR A 126 -5.29 -8.05 8.84
CA TYR A 126 -6.26 -7.58 9.81
C TYR A 126 -6.68 -8.72 10.76
N LEU A 127 -5.90 -8.91 11.82
CA LEU A 127 -6.28 -9.79 12.94
C LEU A 127 -6.92 -8.98 14.06
N THR A 128 -7.64 -9.65 14.96
CA THR A 128 -8.09 -9.00 16.20
C THR A 128 -6.87 -8.40 16.93
N GLY A 129 -6.94 -7.12 17.30
CA GLY A 129 -5.82 -6.40 17.90
C GLY A 129 -4.79 -5.85 16.89
N TYR A 130 -5.11 -5.84 15.60
CA TYR A 130 -4.20 -5.36 14.53
C TYR A 130 -3.52 -4.02 14.87
N LEU A 131 -4.27 -3.03 15.35
CA LEU A 131 -3.71 -1.73 15.70
C LEU A 131 -2.69 -1.83 16.84
N GLU A 132 -2.94 -2.66 17.84
CA GLU A 132 -2.01 -2.85 18.96
C GLU A 132 -0.68 -3.48 18.47
N PHE A 133 -0.75 -4.43 17.55
CA PHE A 133 0.46 -5.00 16.91
C PHE A 133 1.23 -3.93 16.12
N GLN A 134 0.52 -3.09 15.38
CA GLN A 134 1.14 -2.00 14.61
C GLN A 134 1.75 -0.94 15.53
N ASP A 135 1.06 -0.54 16.58
CA ASP A 135 1.54 0.46 17.54
C ASP A 135 2.82 -0.02 18.26
N ALA A 136 2.85 -1.29 18.68
CA ALA A 136 4.03 -1.88 19.31
C ALA A 136 5.24 -1.86 18.37
N LEU A 137 5.06 -2.28 17.11
CA LEU A 137 6.13 -2.24 16.10
C LEU A 137 6.55 -0.81 15.80
N GLY A 138 5.59 0.08 15.53
CA GLY A 138 5.85 1.48 15.18
C GLY A 138 6.59 2.22 16.27
N LYS A 139 6.21 2.03 17.54
CA LYS A 139 6.90 2.59 18.70
C LYS A 139 8.36 2.11 18.76
N ASN A 140 8.59 0.79 18.69
CA ASN A 140 9.93 0.24 18.79
C ASN A 140 10.84 0.63 17.63
N LEU A 141 10.29 0.74 16.41
CA LEU A 141 11.03 1.28 15.26
C LEU A 141 11.38 2.76 15.47
N SER A 142 10.46 3.56 16.01
CA SER A 142 10.70 4.98 16.29
C SER A 142 11.78 5.16 17.36
N GLU A 143 11.77 4.35 18.44
CA GLU A 143 12.81 4.35 19.46
C GLU A 143 14.21 4.02 18.86
N ALA A 144 14.25 3.07 17.92
CA ALA A 144 15.49 2.75 17.23
C ALA A 144 15.94 3.87 16.28
N TYR A 145 15.00 4.47 15.58
CA TYR A 145 15.30 5.56 14.64
C TYR A 145 15.95 6.76 15.31
N VAL A 146 15.53 7.08 16.54
CA VAL A 146 16.12 8.17 17.35
C VAL A 146 17.29 7.71 18.24
N GLY A 147 17.76 6.46 18.08
CA GLY A 147 18.93 5.94 18.78
C GLY A 147 18.68 5.50 20.24
N GLN A 148 17.44 5.45 20.71
CA GLN A 148 17.08 5.00 22.06
C GLN A 148 17.06 3.49 22.23
N LEU A 149 16.84 2.76 21.13
CA LEU A 149 16.84 1.30 21.09
C LEU A 149 17.82 0.83 19.99
N PRO A 150 18.77 -0.07 20.32
CA PRO A 150 19.62 -0.66 19.28
C PRO A 150 18.79 -1.40 18.24
N ALA A 151 19.08 -1.21 16.94
CA ALA A 151 18.30 -1.81 15.85
C ALA A 151 18.21 -3.35 15.96
N LYS A 152 19.24 -4.02 16.48
CA LYS A 152 19.26 -5.47 16.73
C LYS A 152 18.21 -5.92 17.75
N ASP A 153 17.81 -5.04 18.65
CA ASP A 153 16.90 -5.36 19.76
C ASP A 153 15.44 -5.05 19.43
N VAL A 154 15.17 -4.28 18.36
CA VAL A 154 13.82 -3.88 17.92
C VAL A 154 12.89 -5.09 17.75
N LEU A 155 13.33 -6.07 16.96
CA LEU A 155 12.48 -7.23 16.66
C LEU A 155 12.22 -8.07 17.92
N LYS A 156 13.22 -8.22 18.77
CA LYS A 156 13.06 -8.99 20.02
C LYS A 156 12.10 -8.32 20.98
N LYS A 157 12.22 -7.00 21.15
CA LYS A 157 11.28 -6.22 21.97
C LYS A 157 9.86 -6.31 21.42
N THR A 158 9.72 -6.12 20.10
CA THR A 158 8.42 -6.23 19.43
C THR A 158 7.81 -7.62 19.57
N GLU A 159 8.60 -8.68 19.40
CA GLU A 159 8.16 -10.07 19.61
C GLU A 159 7.59 -10.29 21.01
N ASN A 160 8.26 -9.78 22.04
CA ASN A 160 7.81 -9.91 23.42
C ASN A 160 6.46 -9.18 23.64
N GLU A 161 6.32 -7.95 23.12
CA GLU A 161 5.08 -7.19 23.22
C GLU A 161 3.95 -7.86 22.44
N TRP A 162 4.22 -8.37 21.25
CA TRP A 162 3.26 -9.13 20.44
C TRP A 162 2.82 -10.43 21.14
N ASN A 163 3.75 -11.13 21.78
CA ASN A 163 3.40 -12.34 22.56
C ASN A 163 2.48 -12.02 23.74
N ALA A 164 2.64 -10.87 24.40
CA ALA A 164 1.73 -10.42 25.44
C ALA A 164 0.33 -10.11 24.86
N ILE A 165 0.23 -9.42 23.72
CA ILE A 165 -1.03 -9.17 23.01
C ILE A 165 -1.70 -10.51 22.62
N ILE A 166 -0.94 -11.44 22.04
CA ILE A 166 -1.41 -12.79 21.68
C ILE A 166 -1.95 -13.55 22.88
N GLY A 167 -1.24 -13.49 24.02
CA GLY A 167 -1.67 -14.11 25.28
C GLY A 167 -3.04 -13.59 25.76
N ARG A 168 -3.24 -12.27 25.68
CA ARG A 168 -4.49 -11.62 26.09
C ARG A 168 -5.66 -11.91 25.13
N ILE A 169 -5.43 -11.89 23.82
CA ILE A 169 -6.48 -12.14 22.81
C ILE A 169 -6.81 -13.63 22.70
N GLY A 170 -5.82 -14.48 22.85
CA GLY A 170 -5.92 -15.93 22.72
C GLY A 170 -5.52 -16.43 21.33
N ARG A 171 -4.59 -17.40 21.30
CA ARG A 171 -4.05 -17.98 20.04
C ARG A 171 -5.14 -18.62 19.16
N SER A 172 -6.14 -19.27 19.78
CA SER A 172 -7.21 -19.93 19.01
C SER A 172 -8.04 -18.94 18.20
N LYS A 173 -8.34 -17.77 18.80
CA LYS A 173 -9.06 -16.69 18.11
C LYS A 173 -8.23 -16.14 16.95
N LEU A 174 -6.96 -15.82 17.19
CA LEU A 174 -6.07 -15.28 16.15
C LEU A 174 -5.84 -16.28 15.02
N LYS A 175 -5.78 -17.59 15.32
CA LYS A 175 -5.70 -18.63 14.31
C LYS A 175 -6.95 -18.64 13.42
N LYS A 176 -8.15 -18.52 14.00
CA LYS A 176 -9.40 -18.42 13.23
C LYS A 176 -9.41 -17.16 12.35
N ASP A 177 -8.99 -16.02 12.90
CA ASP A 177 -8.89 -14.77 12.13
C ASP A 177 -7.91 -14.94 10.95
N LEU A 178 -6.76 -15.61 11.16
CA LEU A 178 -5.77 -15.87 10.12
C LEU A 178 -6.32 -16.78 9.01
N GLU A 179 -7.07 -17.81 9.34
CA GLU A 179 -7.69 -18.68 8.32
C GLU A 179 -8.73 -17.90 7.49
N SER A 180 -9.52 -17.04 8.14
CA SER A 180 -10.43 -16.14 7.43
C SER A 180 -9.66 -15.16 6.53
N TYR A 181 -8.55 -14.61 6.99
CA TYR A 181 -7.69 -13.76 6.17
C TYR A 181 -7.11 -14.51 4.97
N LYS A 182 -6.63 -15.74 5.15
CA LYS A 182 -6.11 -16.57 4.06
C LYS A 182 -7.12 -16.83 2.96
N SER A 183 -8.40 -16.92 3.30
CA SER A 183 -9.47 -17.18 2.32
C SER A 183 -9.64 -16.02 1.31
N VAL A 184 -9.20 -14.81 1.65
CA VAL A 184 -9.26 -13.63 0.78
C VAL A 184 -7.91 -13.28 0.15
N MET A 185 -6.86 -14.03 0.44
CA MET A 185 -5.54 -13.82 -0.14
C MET A 185 -5.52 -14.16 -1.63
N PRO A 186 -4.88 -13.34 -2.47
CA PRO A 186 -4.68 -13.69 -3.87
C PRO A 186 -3.83 -14.98 -3.96
N THR A 187 -4.29 -15.92 -4.75
CA THR A 187 -3.59 -17.19 -4.99
C THR A 187 -2.46 -17.07 -6.01
N ARG A 188 -2.41 -15.96 -6.74
CA ARG A 188 -1.40 -15.73 -7.78
C ARG A 188 -0.08 -15.25 -7.18
N SER A 189 1.00 -15.90 -7.58
CA SER A 189 2.37 -15.38 -7.52
C SER A 189 2.77 -14.95 -8.93
N VAL A 190 3.46 -13.81 -9.07
CA VAL A 190 4.11 -13.49 -10.35
C VAL A 190 5.36 -14.35 -10.44
N PRO A 191 5.60 -15.06 -11.55
CA PRO A 191 6.88 -15.72 -11.79
C PRO A 191 8.01 -14.68 -11.76
N ALA A 192 9.14 -15.09 -11.21
CA ALA A 192 10.35 -14.26 -11.19
C ALA A 192 10.85 -13.98 -12.61
#